data_ec031acbe110ac898d198ca03ded29d8
#
_entry.id   ec031acbe110ac898d198ca03ded29d8
#
_cell.length_a   1.000
_cell.length_b   1.000
_cell.length_c   1.000
_cell.angle_alpha   90.00
_cell.angle_beta   90.00
_cell.angle_gamma   90.00
#
_symmetry.space_group_name_H-M   'P 1'
#
loop_
_entity.id
_entity.type
_entity.pdbx_description
1 polymer ?
#
loop_
_entity_poly.entity_id
_entity_poly.type
_entity_poly.pdbx_seq_one_letter_code
_entity_poly.pdbx_strand_id
1 'polypeptide(L)'
;MIQEKILELTEYGLVTGLAAPEDKRFTINRLLELFQLDELEDEVAAAYEKREPMTQETAEDALEGILTEMLDYAAEQGLMPEDTITYRDLFDTKIMSMLMPRPSEVITKFRGLYNHQSAQAATDFFYKLSCDSNYIRRYRIKKDLKWTADTEFGTLDITINLSKPEKDPKAIAAAKLAKQSGYPKCLLCKENEGYAGRVNHPARQNHRIIPVTINGSDWFFQYSPYVYYNEHCIIFNGQHTPMKIERATFGKLLDFVEQFPHYFVGSNADLPIVGGSILSHDHFQGGHYEFAMAKAPVEKEISFKRFEDVKAGIVKWPMSVIRISAEKKERLIELADKILLAWRGYTDEAAFIFAETDGEPHNTITPIARRRGDLYELDLVLRNNITTEEHPLGVYHPHAKLHHIKKENIGLIEVMGLAVLPARLKKEMADLEQALLDGTSIREDEVLAKHADWVEEFLPKYGFTFGSGLEGEVTPEKLHEIVQTEIGLVFKEVLKDAGVYKCTEEGRTAFMRFVDKVNA
;
A
#
# COMPACT_ATOMS: atom_id res chain seq x y z
N MET A 1 -8.81 -32.75 -15.20
CA MET A 1 -8.38 -32.74 -16.63
C MET A 1 -8.37 -31.29 -17.10
N ILE A 2 -7.41 -30.87 -17.93
CA ILE A 2 -7.27 -29.44 -18.30
C ILE A 2 -8.52 -28.86 -18.99
N GLN A 3 -9.18 -29.62 -19.87
CA GLN A 3 -10.39 -29.17 -20.54
C GLN A 3 -11.52 -28.83 -19.55
N GLU A 4 -11.63 -29.60 -18.47
CA GLU A 4 -12.58 -29.34 -17.38
C GLU A 4 -12.27 -28.01 -16.66
N LYS A 5 -10.97 -27.73 -16.40
CA LYS A 5 -10.56 -26.45 -15.81
C LYS A 5 -10.77 -25.25 -16.73
N ILE A 6 -10.70 -25.47 -18.05
CA ILE A 6 -11.09 -24.45 -19.04
C ILE A 6 -12.58 -24.12 -18.93
N LEU A 7 -13.44 -25.13 -18.76
CA LEU A 7 -14.87 -24.91 -18.55
C LEU A 7 -15.15 -24.23 -17.20
N GLU A 8 -14.51 -24.69 -16.11
CA GLU A 8 -14.64 -24.06 -14.79
C GLU A 8 -14.21 -22.59 -14.80
N LEU A 9 -13.08 -22.28 -15.43
CA LEU A 9 -12.60 -20.89 -15.54
C LEU A 9 -13.54 -20.04 -16.42
N THR A 10 -14.09 -20.63 -17.48
CA THR A 10 -15.07 -19.93 -18.33
C THR A 10 -16.34 -19.62 -17.54
N GLU A 11 -16.87 -20.60 -16.79
CA GLU A 11 -18.02 -20.40 -15.90
C GLU A 11 -17.73 -19.33 -14.84
N TYR A 12 -16.54 -19.36 -14.22
CA TYR A 12 -16.06 -18.30 -13.33
C TYR A 12 -16.19 -16.92 -13.99
N GLY A 13 -15.71 -16.77 -15.23
CA GLY A 13 -15.79 -15.51 -15.96
C GLY A 13 -17.22 -15.03 -16.20
N LEU A 14 -18.16 -15.96 -16.48
CA LEU A 14 -19.57 -15.64 -16.67
C LEU A 14 -20.25 -15.24 -15.36
N VAL A 15 -20.01 -15.98 -14.28
CA VAL A 15 -20.62 -15.75 -12.96
C VAL A 15 -20.13 -14.45 -12.34
N THR A 16 -18.84 -14.13 -12.49
CA THR A 16 -18.27 -12.87 -11.99
C THR A 16 -18.58 -11.66 -12.87
N GLY A 17 -19.01 -11.89 -14.11
CA GLY A 17 -19.28 -10.84 -15.08
C GLY A 17 -18.04 -10.26 -15.76
N LEU A 18 -16.91 -11.00 -15.74
CA LEU A 18 -15.72 -10.69 -16.53
C LEU A 18 -15.96 -10.94 -18.02
N ALA A 19 -16.70 -12.01 -18.35
CA ALA A 19 -17.11 -12.35 -19.69
C ALA A 19 -18.65 -12.29 -19.81
N ALA A 20 -19.16 -11.83 -20.95
CA ALA A 20 -20.57 -11.87 -21.24
C ALA A 20 -21.00 -13.29 -21.68
N PRO A 21 -22.28 -13.68 -21.51
CA PRO A 21 -22.76 -14.98 -21.96
C PRO A 21 -22.47 -15.26 -23.44
N GLU A 22 -22.52 -14.23 -24.28
CA GLU A 22 -22.23 -14.28 -25.69
C GLU A 22 -20.78 -14.64 -26.01
N ASP A 23 -19.85 -14.32 -25.09
CA ASP A 23 -18.42 -14.55 -25.21
C ASP A 23 -17.98 -15.95 -24.76
N LYS A 24 -18.88 -16.78 -24.21
CA LYS A 24 -18.57 -18.10 -23.65
C LYS A 24 -17.72 -18.95 -24.61
N ARG A 25 -18.18 -19.10 -25.85
CA ARG A 25 -17.52 -19.94 -26.87
C ARG A 25 -16.18 -19.36 -27.29
N PHE A 26 -16.12 -18.04 -27.44
CA PHE A 26 -14.88 -17.33 -27.76
C PHE A 26 -13.84 -17.55 -26.68
N THR A 27 -14.22 -17.42 -25.42
CA THR A 27 -13.35 -17.62 -24.26
C THR A 27 -12.79 -19.03 -24.18
N ILE A 28 -13.65 -20.05 -24.36
CA ILE A 28 -13.22 -21.46 -24.42
C ILE A 28 -12.17 -21.66 -25.52
N ASN A 29 -12.44 -21.20 -26.75
CA ASN A 29 -11.51 -21.35 -27.85
C ASN A 29 -10.17 -20.65 -27.63
N ARG A 30 -10.18 -19.47 -26.97
CA ARG A 30 -8.94 -18.76 -26.60
C ARG A 30 -8.14 -19.51 -25.54
N LEU A 31 -8.80 -20.17 -24.60
CA LEU A 31 -8.14 -20.99 -23.60
C LEU A 31 -7.61 -22.31 -24.23
N LEU A 32 -8.36 -22.96 -25.12
CA LEU A 32 -7.85 -24.11 -25.86
C LEU A 32 -6.57 -23.76 -26.65
N GLU A 33 -6.57 -22.65 -27.39
CA GLU A 33 -5.38 -22.13 -28.08
C GLU A 33 -4.19 -21.91 -27.13
N LEU A 34 -4.45 -21.30 -25.98
CA LEU A 34 -3.40 -21.02 -24.99
C LEU A 34 -2.73 -22.29 -24.45
N PHE A 35 -3.52 -23.35 -24.26
CA PHE A 35 -3.06 -24.65 -23.77
C PHE A 35 -2.68 -25.62 -24.90
N GLN A 36 -2.66 -25.17 -26.15
CA GLN A 36 -2.30 -25.94 -27.35
C GLN A 36 -3.18 -27.20 -27.53
N LEU A 37 -4.49 -27.03 -27.29
CA LEU A 37 -5.49 -28.07 -27.48
C LEU A 37 -6.28 -27.80 -28.76
N ASP A 38 -6.46 -28.82 -29.59
CA ASP A 38 -7.16 -28.72 -30.90
C ASP A 38 -8.68 -28.67 -30.74
N GLU A 39 -9.22 -29.31 -29.68
CA GLU A 39 -10.66 -29.45 -29.48
C GLU A 39 -11.06 -29.53 -28.00
N LEU A 40 -12.33 -29.31 -27.73
CA LEU A 40 -13.00 -29.66 -26.50
C LEU A 40 -13.77 -30.96 -26.69
N GLU A 41 -13.41 -32.02 -25.98
CA GLU A 41 -14.04 -33.31 -26.06
C GLU A 41 -15.51 -33.25 -25.64
N ASP A 42 -16.41 -33.79 -26.49
CA ASP A 42 -17.85 -33.79 -26.24
C ASP A 42 -18.23 -34.48 -24.91
N GLU A 43 -17.49 -35.54 -24.56
CA GLU A 43 -17.71 -36.30 -23.33
C GLU A 43 -17.39 -35.41 -22.08
N VAL A 44 -16.34 -34.61 -22.16
CA VAL A 44 -15.97 -33.68 -21.08
C VAL A 44 -17.01 -32.57 -20.93
N ALA A 45 -17.44 -32.00 -22.07
CA ALA A 45 -18.47 -30.96 -22.08
C ALA A 45 -19.79 -31.48 -21.50
N ALA A 46 -20.23 -32.68 -21.93
CA ALA A 46 -21.46 -33.30 -21.43
C ALA A 46 -21.40 -33.73 -19.97
N ALA A 47 -20.23 -34.13 -19.49
CA ALA A 47 -20.01 -34.41 -18.06
C ALA A 47 -20.06 -33.14 -17.22
N TYR A 48 -19.46 -32.06 -17.73
CA TYR A 48 -19.43 -30.76 -17.06
C TYR A 48 -20.84 -30.16 -16.89
N GLU A 49 -21.70 -30.23 -17.89
CA GLU A 49 -23.09 -29.74 -17.86
C GLU A 49 -23.97 -30.42 -16.79
N LYS A 50 -23.58 -31.60 -16.29
CA LYS A 50 -24.30 -32.33 -15.23
C LYS A 50 -23.87 -31.92 -13.82
N ARG A 51 -22.87 -31.07 -13.68
CA ARG A 51 -22.38 -30.59 -12.40
C ARG A 51 -23.32 -29.53 -11.80
N GLU A 52 -23.22 -29.36 -10.51
CA GLU A 52 -23.80 -28.21 -9.83
C GLU A 52 -23.12 -26.92 -10.34
N PRO A 53 -23.90 -25.95 -10.81
CA PRO A 53 -23.33 -24.72 -11.37
C PRO A 53 -22.61 -23.89 -10.29
N MET A 54 -21.54 -23.21 -10.69
CA MET A 54 -20.84 -22.26 -9.85
C MET A 54 -21.75 -21.07 -9.51
N THR A 55 -21.70 -20.62 -8.26
CA THR A 55 -22.40 -19.42 -7.79
C THR A 55 -21.43 -18.26 -7.58
N GLN A 56 -21.94 -17.05 -7.44
CA GLN A 56 -21.11 -15.88 -7.10
C GLN A 56 -20.32 -16.09 -5.78
N GLU A 57 -20.93 -16.79 -4.81
CA GLU A 57 -20.33 -17.07 -3.51
C GLU A 57 -19.18 -18.08 -3.60
N THR A 58 -19.35 -19.13 -4.43
CA THR A 58 -18.32 -20.17 -4.59
C THR A 58 -17.20 -19.79 -5.55
N ALA A 59 -17.43 -18.82 -6.44
CA ALA A 59 -16.48 -18.41 -7.48
C ALA A 59 -15.14 -17.91 -6.91
N GLU A 60 -15.19 -17.10 -5.85
CA GLU A 60 -13.97 -16.54 -5.24
C GLU A 60 -13.04 -17.63 -4.71
N ASP A 61 -13.60 -18.61 -3.99
CA ASP A 61 -12.81 -19.68 -3.38
C ASP A 61 -12.35 -20.72 -4.40
N ALA A 62 -13.08 -20.88 -5.51
CA ALA A 62 -12.73 -21.82 -6.58
C ALA A 62 -11.52 -21.37 -7.41
N LEU A 63 -11.29 -20.06 -7.57
CA LEU A 63 -10.31 -19.53 -8.52
C LEU A 63 -8.88 -19.99 -8.25
N GLU A 64 -8.44 -20.00 -6.97
CA GLU A 64 -7.06 -20.43 -6.60
C GLU A 64 -6.83 -21.89 -7.05
N GLY A 65 -7.79 -22.79 -6.82
CA GLY A 65 -7.71 -24.19 -7.20
C GLY A 65 -7.69 -24.37 -8.72
N ILE A 66 -8.59 -23.70 -9.44
CA ILE A 66 -8.67 -23.75 -10.91
C ILE A 66 -7.33 -23.31 -11.52
N LEU A 67 -6.81 -22.14 -11.11
CA LEU A 67 -5.55 -21.60 -11.64
C LEU A 67 -4.35 -22.46 -11.26
N THR A 68 -4.31 -23.05 -10.06
CA THR A 68 -3.22 -23.93 -9.63
C THR A 68 -3.13 -25.14 -10.54
N GLU A 69 -4.24 -25.85 -10.78
CA GLU A 69 -4.24 -27.02 -11.66
C GLU A 69 -3.91 -26.66 -13.14
N MET A 70 -4.37 -25.50 -13.61
CA MET A 70 -4.03 -25.01 -14.95
C MET A 70 -2.53 -24.68 -15.08
N LEU A 71 -1.92 -24.11 -14.04
CA LEU A 71 -0.49 -23.80 -14.00
C LEU A 71 0.36 -25.06 -13.87
N ASP A 72 -0.08 -26.05 -13.10
CA ASP A 72 0.60 -27.36 -12.98
C ASP A 72 0.63 -28.05 -14.35
N TYR A 73 -0.51 -28.11 -15.03
CA TYR A 73 -0.57 -28.63 -16.40
C TYR A 73 0.36 -27.86 -17.35
N ALA A 74 0.37 -26.52 -17.28
CA ALA A 74 1.24 -25.71 -18.13
C ALA A 74 2.74 -25.97 -17.86
N ALA A 75 3.12 -26.23 -16.61
CA ALA A 75 4.48 -26.62 -16.25
C ALA A 75 4.84 -28.01 -16.79
N GLU A 76 3.96 -29.00 -16.63
CA GLU A 76 4.13 -30.37 -17.12
C GLU A 76 4.25 -30.42 -18.64
N GLN A 77 3.48 -29.61 -19.38
CA GLN A 77 3.51 -29.54 -20.85
C GLN A 77 4.62 -28.62 -21.39
N GLY A 78 5.45 -28.01 -20.55
CA GLY A 78 6.52 -27.12 -20.96
C GLY A 78 6.03 -25.82 -21.62
N LEU A 79 4.82 -25.35 -21.28
CA LEU A 79 4.26 -24.07 -21.76
C LEU A 79 4.87 -22.85 -21.08
N MET A 80 5.63 -23.08 -20.00
CA MET A 80 6.42 -22.07 -19.30
C MET A 80 7.92 -22.41 -19.42
N PRO A 81 8.82 -21.40 -19.47
CA PRO A 81 10.26 -21.64 -19.55
C PRO A 81 10.83 -22.40 -18.33
N GLU A 82 10.29 -22.12 -17.15
CA GLU A 82 10.66 -22.73 -15.88
C GLU A 82 9.45 -22.74 -14.93
N ASP A 83 9.39 -23.74 -14.05
CA ASP A 83 8.39 -23.80 -12.99
C ASP A 83 8.85 -23.03 -11.76
N THR A 84 8.74 -21.70 -11.83
CA THR A 84 9.01 -20.78 -10.71
C THR A 84 7.82 -19.85 -10.51
N ILE A 85 7.71 -19.28 -9.31
CA ILE A 85 6.63 -18.34 -8.98
C ILE A 85 6.54 -17.16 -9.97
N THR A 86 7.69 -16.70 -10.50
CA THR A 86 7.74 -15.61 -11.48
C THR A 86 7.09 -16.01 -12.79
N TYR A 87 7.43 -17.17 -13.34
CA TYR A 87 6.83 -17.65 -14.60
C TYR A 87 5.37 -18.09 -14.40
N ARG A 88 5.03 -18.68 -13.26
CA ARG A 88 3.63 -18.96 -12.90
C ARG A 88 2.81 -17.67 -12.85
N ASP A 89 3.32 -16.58 -12.26
CA ASP A 89 2.63 -15.28 -12.21
C ASP A 89 2.46 -14.64 -13.59
N LEU A 90 3.42 -14.82 -14.48
CA LEU A 90 3.30 -14.37 -15.89
C LEU A 90 2.23 -15.15 -16.63
N PHE A 91 2.20 -16.48 -16.46
CA PHE A 91 1.27 -17.35 -17.17
C PHE A 91 -0.16 -17.26 -16.60
N ASP A 92 -0.33 -17.18 -15.29
CA ASP A 92 -1.59 -16.89 -14.59
C ASP A 92 -2.24 -15.62 -15.16
N THR A 93 -1.47 -14.54 -15.24
CA THR A 93 -1.97 -13.27 -15.79
C THR A 93 -2.39 -13.42 -17.26
N LYS A 94 -1.67 -14.24 -18.05
CA LYS A 94 -2.02 -14.56 -19.42
C LYS A 94 -3.30 -15.38 -19.51
N ILE A 95 -3.50 -16.39 -18.65
CA ILE A 95 -4.74 -17.16 -18.54
C ILE A 95 -5.91 -16.22 -18.27
N MET A 96 -5.82 -15.42 -17.21
CA MET A 96 -6.89 -14.50 -16.81
C MET A 96 -7.21 -13.45 -17.88
N SER A 97 -6.23 -13.07 -18.69
CA SER A 97 -6.45 -12.11 -19.79
C SER A 97 -7.44 -12.59 -20.85
N MET A 98 -7.70 -13.90 -20.96
CA MET A 98 -8.67 -14.46 -21.89
C MET A 98 -10.13 -14.14 -21.51
N LEU A 99 -10.36 -13.79 -20.23
CA LEU A 99 -11.66 -13.41 -19.69
C LEU A 99 -11.87 -11.89 -19.68
N MET A 100 -10.82 -11.11 -19.91
CA MET A 100 -10.86 -9.68 -19.64
C MET A 100 -11.63 -8.87 -20.69
N PRO A 101 -12.57 -8.02 -20.26
CA PRO A 101 -13.16 -7.03 -21.14
C PRO A 101 -12.10 -6.05 -21.66
N ARG A 102 -12.34 -5.45 -22.82
CA ARG A 102 -11.43 -4.45 -23.39
C ARG A 102 -11.39 -3.17 -22.52
N PRO A 103 -10.29 -2.41 -22.53
CA PRO A 103 -10.20 -1.13 -21.80
C PRO A 103 -11.37 -0.19 -22.11
N SER A 104 -11.79 -0.09 -23.38
CA SER A 104 -12.91 0.77 -23.79
C SER A 104 -14.24 0.37 -23.15
N GLU A 105 -14.51 -0.91 -22.97
CA GLU A 105 -15.72 -1.42 -22.33
C GLU A 105 -15.73 -1.09 -20.85
N VAL A 106 -14.59 -1.31 -20.16
CA VAL A 106 -14.43 -0.98 -18.74
C VAL A 106 -14.59 0.51 -18.50
N ILE A 107 -13.94 1.36 -19.31
CA ILE A 107 -14.03 2.81 -19.21
C ILE A 107 -15.46 3.28 -19.47
N THR A 108 -16.14 2.74 -20.47
CA THR A 108 -17.54 3.10 -20.78
C THR A 108 -18.47 2.74 -19.64
N LYS A 109 -18.32 1.53 -19.06
CA LYS A 109 -19.13 1.09 -17.92
C LYS A 109 -18.85 1.93 -16.67
N PHE A 110 -17.56 2.20 -16.36
CA PHE A 110 -17.17 3.05 -15.25
C PHE A 110 -17.80 4.45 -15.35
N ARG A 111 -17.66 5.09 -16.51
CA ARG A 111 -18.24 6.43 -16.76
C ARG A 111 -19.76 6.43 -16.70
N GLY A 112 -20.39 5.37 -17.21
CA GLY A 112 -21.86 5.20 -17.12
C GLY A 112 -22.32 5.15 -15.67
N LEU A 113 -21.68 4.35 -14.82
CA LEU A 113 -21.98 4.27 -13.38
C LEU A 113 -21.71 5.60 -12.67
N TYR A 114 -20.56 6.22 -12.96
CA TYR A 114 -20.18 7.51 -12.37
C TYR A 114 -21.20 8.61 -12.68
N ASN A 115 -21.62 8.72 -13.94
CA ASN A 115 -22.50 9.81 -14.38
C ASN A 115 -23.97 9.59 -14.05
N HIS A 116 -24.45 8.35 -13.96
CA HIS A 116 -25.86 8.02 -13.82
C HIS A 116 -26.24 7.41 -12.47
N GLN A 117 -25.25 7.04 -11.64
CA GLN A 117 -25.50 6.53 -10.30
C GLN A 117 -24.67 7.31 -9.28
N SER A 118 -23.40 6.98 -9.09
CA SER A 118 -22.49 7.68 -8.17
C SER A 118 -21.03 7.37 -8.45
N ALA A 119 -20.13 8.21 -7.93
CA ALA A 119 -18.71 7.93 -7.92
C ALA A 119 -18.40 6.59 -7.21
N GLN A 120 -19.10 6.28 -6.10
CA GLN A 120 -18.93 5.03 -5.37
C GLN A 120 -19.35 3.82 -6.20
N ALA A 121 -20.49 3.86 -6.89
CA ALA A 121 -20.92 2.76 -7.76
C ALA A 121 -19.89 2.44 -8.86
N ALA A 122 -19.22 3.47 -9.38
CA ALA A 122 -18.17 3.31 -10.38
C ALA A 122 -16.90 2.68 -9.78
N THR A 123 -16.48 3.12 -8.59
CA THR A 123 -15.32 2.54 -7.91
C THR A 123 -15.58 1.12 -7.42
N ASP A 124 -16.77 0.81 -6.89
CA ASP A 124 -17.19 -0.53 -6.49
C ASP A 124 -17.10 -1.51 -7.68
N PHE A 125 -17.63 -1.12 -8.84
CA PHE A 125 -17.49 -1.90 -10.07
C PHE A 125 -16.03 -2.15 -10.44
N PHE A 126 -15.21 -1.11 -10.41
CA PHE A 126 -13.81 -1.21 -10.84
C PHE A 126 -12.94 -1.98 -9.84
N TYR A 127 -13.23 -1.88 -8.54
CA TYR A 127 -12.58 -2.68 -7.50
C TYR A 127 -12.95 -4.16 -7.65
N LYS A 128 -14.24 -4.46 -7.83
CA LYS A 128 -14.71 -5.83 -8.09
C LYS A 128 -14.03 -6.42 -9.33
N LEU A 129 -13.96 -5.69 -10.44
CA LEU A 129 -13.26 -6.11 -11.65
C LEU A 129 -11.78 -6.43 -11.35
N SER A 130 -11.11 -5.59 -10.58
CA SER A 130 -9.70 -5.77 -10.24
C SER A 130 -9.46 -7.00 -9.36
N CYS A 131 -10.42 -7.36 -8.52
CA CYS A 131 -10.41 -8.59 -7.72
C CYS A 131 -10.70 -9.82 -8.59
N ASP A 132 -11.80 -9.80 -9.32
CA ASP A 132 -12.27 -10.96 -10.10
C ASP A 132 -11.31 -11.31 -11.25
N SER A 133 -10.61 -10.32 -11.81
CA SER A 133 -9.56 -10.53 -12.81
C SER A 133 -8.28 -11.16 -12.26
N ASN A 134 -8.20 -11.47 -10.97
CA ASN A 134 -6.98 -11.91 -10.28
C ASN A 134 -5.81 -10.92 -10.41
N TYR A 135 -6.08 -9.66 -10.77
CA TYR A 135 -5.09 -8.60 -10.65
C TYR A 135 -4.78 -8.32 -9.17
N ILE A 136 -5.83 -8.26 -8.34
CA ILE A 136 -5.76 -8.33 -6.89
C ILE A 136 -5.93 -9.79 -6.50
N ARG A 137 -4.83 -10.44 -6.12
CA ARG A 137 -4.82 -11.87 -5.74
C ARG A 137 -5.34 -12.06 -4.32
N ARG A 138 -6.67 -12.10 -4.14
CA ARG A 138 -7.34 -12.19 -2.83
C ARG A 138 -6.81 -13.34 -1.97
N TYR A 139 -6.57 -14.51 -2.55
CA TYR A 139 -6.03 -15.68 -1.83
C TYR A 139 -4.61 -15.46 -1.26
N ARG A 140 -3.80 -14.59 -1.89
CA ARG A 140 -2.50 -14.19 -1.31
C ARG A 140 -2.66 -13.19 -0.18
N ILE A 141 -3.57 -12.22 -0.34
CA ILE A 141 -3.86 -11.18 0.65
C ILE A 141 -4.49 -11.78 1.92
N LYS A 142 -5.31 -12.84 1.78
CA LYS A 142 -5.85 -13.59 2.93
C LYS A 142 -4.75 -14.21 3.84
N LYS A 143 -3.51 -14.34 3.33
CA LYS A 143 -2.36 -14.84 4.09
C LYS A 143 -1.64 -13.76 4.92
N ASP A 144 -1.90 -12.47 4.64
CA ASP A 144 -1.33 -11.37 5.41
C ASP A 144 -1.79 -11.44 6.86
N LEU A 145 -0.86 -11.22 7.79
CA LEU A 145 -1.20 -11.11 9.21
C LEU A 145 -1.57 -9.67 9.51
N LYS A 146 -2.72 -9.48 10.16
CA LYS A 146 -3.25 -8.15 10.48
C LYS A 146 -3.79 -8.11 11.90
N TRP A 147 -3.42 -7.08 12.66
CA TRP A 147 -3.95 -6.80 13.99
C TRP A 147 -3.89 -5.31 14.28
N THR A 148 -4.38 -4.89 15.42
CA THR A 148 -4.35 -3.50 15.88
C THR A 148 -3.62 -3.38 17.21
N ALA A 149 -3.05 -2.21 17.47
CA ALA A 149 -2.41 -1.87 18.73
C ALA A 149 -2.89 -0.50 19.23
N ASP A 150 -3.41 -0.46 20.46
CA ASP A 150 -3.87 0.77 21.08
C ASP A 150 -2.70 1.59 21.63
N THR A 151 -2.74 2.89 21.38
CA THR A 151 -1.74 3.85 21.84
C THR A 151 -2.39 5.13 22.34
N GLU A 152 -1.60 6.01 22.97
CA GLU A 152 -2.04 7.35 23.37
C GLU A 152 -2.41 8.27 22.19
N PHE A 153 -2.08 7.85 20.94
CA PHE A 153 -2.39 8.57 19.71
C PHE A 153 -3.58 7.97 18.94
N GLY A 154 -4.15 6.89 19.45
CA GLY A 154 -5.20 6.10 18.82
C GLY A 154 -4.75 4.68 18.48
N THR A 155 -5.66 3.92 17.87
CA THR A 155 -5.43 2.52 17.49
C THR A 155 -4.67 2.46 16.17
N LEU A 156 -3.45 1.93 16.19
CA LEU A 156 -2.62 1.72 15.00
C LEU A 156 -2.96 0.40 14.33
N ASP A 157 -2.91 0.37 12.99
CA ASP A 157 -3.04 -0.84 12.20
C ASP A 157 -1.66 -1.45 11.95
N ILE A 158 -1.53 -2.76 12.16
CA ILE A 158 -0.26 -3.48 11.95
C ILE A 158 -0.51 -4.60 10.93
N THR A 159 0.35 -4.69 9.92
CA THR A 159 0.31 -5.78 8.96
C THR A 159 1.69 -6.34 8.68
N ILE A 160 1.81 -7.68 8.67
CA ILE A 160 2.94 -8.38 8.07
C ILE A 160 2.48 -8.79 6.68
N ASN A 161 3.06 -8.17 5.66
CA ASN A 161 2.66 -8.39 4.28
C ASN A 161 3.32 -9.66 3.74
N LEU A 162 2.49 -10.66 3.43
CA LEU A 162 2.88 -11.95 2.84
C LEU A 162 2.41 -12.08 1.39
N SER A 163 1.62 -11.14 0.90
CA SER A 163 1.05 -11.15 -0.45
C SER A 163 2.07 -10.82 -1.54
N LYS A 164 3.17 -10.15 -1.17
CA LYS A 164 4.29 -9.89 -2.08
C LYS A 164 5.23 -11.08 -2.06
N PRO A 165 5.29 -11.91 -3.11
CA PRO A 165 6.14 -13.10 -3.12
C PRO A 165 7.61 -12.70 -2.99
N GLU A 166 8.34 -13.42 -2.15
CA GLU A 166 9.80 -13.34 -2.12
C GLU A 166 10.33 -13.84 -3.47
N LYS A 167 11.28 -13.09 -4.03
CA LYS A 167 11.87 -13.49 -5.30
C LYS A 167 12.79 -14.69 -5.09
N ASP A 168 12.53 -15.76 -5.85
CA ASP A 168 13.42 -16.91 -5.93
C ASP A 168 14.83 -16.44 -6.34
N PRO A 169 15.91 -16.92 -5.69
CA PRO A 169 17.29 -16.64 -6.07
C PRO A 169 17.58 -16.87 -7.56
N LYS A 170 17.00 -17.90 -8.18
CA LYS A 170 17.10 -18.17 -9.62
C LYS A 170 16.42 -17.07 -10.44
N ALA A 171 15.23 -16.64 -10.04
CA ALA A 171 14.53 -15.54 -10.70
C ALA A 171 15.29 -14.20 -10.55
N ILE A 172 15.95 -13.95 -9.43
CA ILE A 172 16.83 -12.79 -9.24
C ILE A 172 18.02 -12.85 -10.20
N ALA A 173 18.67 -14.01 -10.32
CA ALA A 173 19.80 -14.20 -11.24
C ALA A 173 19.35 -14.03 -12.70
N ALA A 174 18.24 -14.63 -13.11
CA ALA A 174 17.67 -14.49 -14.44
C ALA A 174 17.30 -13.03 -14.74
N ALA A 175 16.71 -12.31 -13.77
CA ALA A 175 16.37 -10.90 -13.92
C ALA A 175 17.60 -10.00 -14.13
N LYS A 176 18.74 -10.32 -13.49
CA LYS A 176 20.02 -9.60 -13.70
C LYS A 176 20.60 -9.82 -15.11
N LEU A 177 20.41 -11.02 -15.65
CA LEU A 177 20.89 -11.37 -17.00
C LEU A 177 19.92 -10.95 -18.11
N ALA A 178 18.66 -10.65 -17.76
CA ALA A 178 17.64 -10.27 -18.73
C ALA A 178 17.98 -8.94 -19.42
N LYS A 179 17.69 -8.88 -20.73
CA LYS A 179 17.81 -7.64 -21.50
C LYS A 179 17.00 -6.53 -20.84
N GLN A 180 17.65 -5.43 -20.53
CA GLN A 180 16.97 -4.24 -20.01
C GLN A 180 16.11 -3.62 -21.12
N SER A 181 14.86 -3.31 -20.78
CA SER A 181 13.90 -2.67 -21.68
C SER A 181 13.38 -1.39 -21.02
N GLY A 182 13.35 -0.30 -21.77
CA GLY A 182 12.72 0.95 -21.34
C GLY A 182 11.19 0.97 -21.55
N TYR A 183 10.55 -0.18 -21.82
CA TYR A 183 9.10 -0.29 -22.02
C TYR A 183 8.51 -1.45 -21.21
N PRO A 184 7.53 -1.18 -20.36
CA PRO A 184 7.17 0.14 -19.80
C PRO A 184 8.35 0.76 -19.02
N LYS A 185 8.43 2.10 -18.91
CA LYS A 185 9.54 2.77 -18.20
C LYS A 185 9.57 2.47 -16.71
N CYS A 186 8.38 2.35 -16.08
CA CYS A 186 8.25 1.96 -14.67
C CYS A 186 6.92 1.24 -14.43
N LEU A 187 6.69 0.78 -13.18
CA LEU A 187 5.49 0.03 -12.79
C LEU A 187 4.19 0.85 -12.84
N LEU A 188 4.28 2.19 -12.91
CA LEU A 188 3.12 3.10 -12.92
C LEU A 188 2.82 3.67 -14.31
N CYS A 189 3.63 3.40 -15.34
CA CYS A 189 3.35 3.89 -16.69
C CYS A 189 2.07 3.25 -17.25
N LYS A 190 1.27 4.04 -17.96
CA LYS A 190 0.02 3.57 -18.61
C LYS A 190 0.25 2.42 -19.59
N GLU A 191 1.46 2.32 -20.14
CA GLU A 191 1.90 1.25 -21.03
C GLU A 191 1.93 -0.13 -20.34
N ASN A 192 1.74 -0.20 -19.03
CA ASN A 192 1.54 -1.48 -18.33
C ASN A 192 0.20 -2.14 -18.65
N GLU A 193 -0.85 -1.38 -18.97
CA GLU A 193 -2.15 -1.95 -19.30
C GLU A 193 -2.04 -2.94 -20.47
N GLY A 194 -2.39 -4.20 -20.22
CA GLY A 194 -2.27 -5.27 -21.21
C GLY A 194 -0.86 -5.80 -21.48
N TYR A 195 0.16 -5.31 -20.77
CA TYR A 195 1.54 -5.74 -20.98
C TYR A 195 1.78 -7.18 -20.51
N ALA A 196 2.41 -8.00 -21.37
CA ALA A 196 2.63 -9.42 -21.08
C ALA A 196 3.62 -9.71 -19.94
N GLY A 197 4.41 -8.71 -19.56
CA GLY A 197 5.45 -8.90 -18.56
C GLY A 197 6.70 -9.60 -19.08
N ARG A 198 7.66 -9.78 -18.18
CA ARG A 198 8.91 -10.51 -18.38
C ARG A 198 9.53 -10.83 -17.02
N VAL A 199 10.58 -11.62 -16.95
CA VAL A 199 11.17 -12.08 -15.68
C VAL A 199 11.54 -10.95 -14.68
N ASN A 200 11.86 -9.75 -15.21
CA ASN A 200 12.18 -8.57 -14.40
C ASN A 200 11.11 -7.46 -14.40
N HIS A 201 9.93 -7.72 -14.97
CA HIS A 201 8.80 -6.80 -14.97
C HIS A 201 7.47 -7.57 -14.94
N PRO A 202 6.55 -7.28 -14.02
CA PRO A 202 5.33 -8.07 -13.86
C PRO A 202 4.42 -7.98 -15.09
N ALA A 203 3.67 -9.06 -15.34
CA ALA A 203 2.58 -9.06 -16.31
C ALA A 203 1.41 -8.19 -15.81
N ARG A 204 0.70 -7.57 -16.76
CA ARG A 204 -0.45 -6.70 -16.53
C ARG A 204 -1.56 -6.88 -17.56
N GLN A 205 -1.65 -8.09 -18.17
CA GLN A 205 -2.66 -8.39 -19.19
C GLN A 205 -4.08 -8.39 -18.63
N ASN A 206 -4.23 -8.72 -17.34
CA ASN A 206 -5.48 -8.67 -16.57
C ASN A 206 -5.70 -7.34 -15.83
N HIS A 207 -4.85 -6.35 -16.05
CA HIS A 207 -4.95 -5.02 -15.45
C HIS A 207 -5.67 -4.03 -16.35
N ARG A 208 -6.47 -3.14 -15.76
CA ARG A 208 -7.14 -2.02 -16.42
C ARG A 208 -6.90 -0.73 -15.65
N ILE A 209 -6.95 0.38 -16.36
CA ILE A 209 -6.80 1.73 -15.81
C ILE A 209 -7.95 2.62 -16.27
N ILE A 210 -8.36 3.55 -15.42
CA ILE A 210 -9.42 4.50 -15.73
C ILE A 210 -8.79 5.88 -15.96
N PRO A 211 -8.97 6.50 -17.13
CA PRO A 211 -8.53 7.87 -17.37
C PRO A 211 -9.37 8.84 -16.56
N VAL A 212 -8.69 9.71 -15.81
CA VAL A 212 -9.25 10.79 -14.99
C VAL A 212 -8.57 12.11 -15.34
N THR A 213 -9.29 13.22 -15.24
CA THR A 213 -8.70 14.54 -15.43
C THR A 213 -8.43 15.15 -14.06
N ILE A 214 -7.20 15.44 -13.75
CA ILE A 214 -6.76 16.03 -12.49
C ILE A 214 -6.07 17.37 -12.78
N ASN A 215 -6.60 18.43 -12.22
CA ASN A 215 -6.08 19.79 -12.40
C ASN A 215 -5.85 20.13 -13.90
N GLY A 216 -6.83 19.76 -14.75
CA GLY A 216 -6.81 20.00 -16.19
C GLY A 216 -5.79 19.18 -16.99
N SER A 217 -5.20 18.13 -16.44
CA SER A 217 -4.24 17.25 -17.11
C SER A 217 -4.67 15.78 -17.07
N ASP A 218 -4.08 14.98 -17.95
CA ASP A 218 -4.40 13.55 -18.08
C ASP A 218 -3.72 12.74 -17.00
N TRP A 219 -4.53 12.08 -16.20
CA TRP A 219 -4.13 11.14 -15.15
C TRP A 219 -4.85 9.82 -15.33
N PHE A 220 -4.41 8.81 -14.60
CA PHE A 220 -5.04 7.50 -14.57
C PHE A 220 -5.25 7.03 -13.15
N PHE A 221 -6.32 6.29 -12.94
CA PHE A 221 -6.69 5.66 -11.70
C PHE A 221 -6.60 4.14 -11.85
N GLN A 222 -5.94 3.48 -10.90
CA GLN A 222 -5.84 2.03 -10.80
C GLN A 222 -5.87 1.60 -9.34
N TYR A 223 -6.26 0.35 -9.06
CA TYR A 223 -6.04 -0.24 -7.75
C TYR A 223 -4.62 -0.80 -7.63
N SER A 224 -4.13 -0.88 -6.40
CA SER A 224 -2.86 -1.56 -6.09
C SER A 224 -3.10 -3.06 -5.99
N PRO A 225 -2.26 -3.91 -6.59
CA PRO A 225 -2.35 -5.35 -6.38
C PRO A 225 -1.96 -5.77 -4.94
N TYR A 226 -1.33 -4.86 -4.20
CA TYR A 226 -0.99 -5.02 -2.79
C TYR A 226 -2.00 -4.23 -1.96
N VAL A 227 -3.06 -4.89 -1.49
CA VAL A 227 -4.15 -4.25 -0.74
C VAL A 227 -3.73 -4.12 0.72
N TYR A 228 -2.98 -3.06 1.03
CA TYR A 228 -2.59 -2.78 2.42
C TYR A 228 -3.80 -2.36 3.27
N TYR A 229 -4.79 -1.71 2.67
CA TYR A 229 -6.04 -1.25 3.26
C TYR A 229 -7.16 -1.30 2.19
N ASN A 230 -8.41 -1.11 2.63
CA ASN A 230 -9.57 -1.24 1.73
C ASN A 230 -9.47 -0.30 0.51
N GLU A 231 -9.65 -0.87 -0.67
CA GLU A 231 -9.65 -0.18 -1.96
C GLU A 231 -8.38 0.66 -2.20
N HIS A 232 -7.22 0.15 -1.73
CA HIS A 232 -5.93 0.83 -1.97
C HIS A 232 -5.72 1.09 -3.45
N CYS A 233 -5.66 2.37 -3.83
CA CYS A 233 -5.53 2.80 -5.21
C CYS A 233 -4.33 3.71 -5.43
N ILE A 234 -3.96 3.85 -6.71
CA ILE A 234 -2.88 4.72 -7.18
C ILE A 234 -3.44 5.59 -8.29
N ILE A 235 -3.24 6.89 -8.14
CA ILE A 235 -3.57 7.91 -9.14
C ILE A 235 -2.25 8.41 -9.70
N PHE A 236 -1.98 8.22 -10.98
CA PHE A 236 -0.69 8.51 -11.57
C PHE A 236 -0.79 9.38 -12.81
N ASN A 237 0.22 10.22 -13.01
CA ASN A 237 0.31 11.13 -14.14
C ASN A 237 0.39 10.34 -15.46
N GLY A 238 -0.33 10.76 -16.48
CA GLY A 238 -0.28 10.16 -17.82
C GLY A 238 1.08 10.31 -18.51
N GLN A 239 1.97 11.16 -17.98
CA GLN A 239 3.34 11.34 -18.42
C GLN A 239 4.31 10.86 -17.33
N HIS A 240 5.40 10.20 -17.75
CA HIS A 240 6.45 9.77 -16.83
C HIS A 240 7.33 10.97 -16.45
N THR A 241 6.90 11.71 -15.44
CA THR A 241 7.58 12.90 -14.89
C THR A 241 7.89 12.68 -13.41
N PRO A 242 9.02 13.19 -12.89
CA PRO A 242 9.36 13.06 -11.47
C PRO A 242 8.30 13.68 -10.56
N MET A 243 8.18 13.13 -9.36
CA MET A 243 7.37 13.69 -8.29
C MET A 243 7.94 15.03 -7.83
N LYS A 244 7.03 15.94 -7.50
CA LYS A 244 7.37 17.21 -6.88
C LYS A 244 6.23 17.68 -6.00
N ILE A 245 6.55 18.05 -4.75
CA ILE A 245 5.59 18.67 -3.85
C ILE A 245 5.65 20.19 -4.07
N GLU A 246 4.57 20.72 -4.61
CA GLU A 246 4.41 22.13 -4.93
C GLU A 246 2.93 22.55 -4.83
N ARG A 247 2.63 23.83 -5.01
CA ARG A 247 1.25 24.36 -4.98
C ARG A 247 0.27 23.52 -5.81
N ALA A 248 0.67 23.09 -7.01
CA ALA A 248 -0.17 22.28 -7.89
C ALA A 248 -0.52 20.92 -7.27
N THR A 249 0.35 20.34 -6.45
CA THR A 249 0.11 19.07 -5.77
C THR A 249 -1.13 19.14 -4.88
N PHE A 250 -1.27 20.20 -4.07
CA PHE A 250 -2.44 20.39 -3.22
C PHE A 250 -3.73 20.50 -4.05
N GLY A 251 -3.67 21.23 -5.16
CA GLY A 251 -4.78 21.33 -6.10
C GLY A 251 -5.17 19.97 -6.70
N LYS A 252 -4.19 19.16 -7.10
CA LYS A 252 -4.41 17.82 -7.65
C LYS A 252 -5.07 16.88 -6.64
N LEU A 253 -4.60 16.88 -5.39
CA LEU A 253 -5.19 16.06 -4.32
C LEU A 253 -6.63 16.46 -4.02
N LEU A 254 -6.91 17.77 -3.91
CA LEU A 254 -8.25 18.28 -3.64
C LEU A 254 -9.21 18.05 -4.81
N ASP A 255 -8.73 18.13 -6.04
CA ASP A 255 -9.51 17.82 -7.23
C ASP A 255 -9.91 16.33 -7.31
N PHE A 256 -9.04 15.43 -6.89
CA PHE A 256 -9.35 14.00 -6.81
C PHE A 256 -10.46 13.72 -5.76
N VAL A 257 -10.35 14.26 -4.55
CA VAL A 257 -11.38 14.04 -3.50
C VAL A 257 -12.68 14.77 -3.77
N GLU A 258 -12.70 15.73 -4.67
CA GLU A 258 -13.93 16.33 -5.20
C GLU A 258 -14.65 15.35 -6.13
N GLN A 259 -13.91 14.64 -7.00
CA GLN A 259 -14.45 13.64 -7.91
C GLN A 259 -14.83 12.34 -7.19
N PHE A 260 -14.08 11.96 -6.16
CA PHE A 260 -14.27 10.72 -5.37
C PHE A 260 -14.34 11.05 -3.87
N PRO A 261 -15.44 11.64 -3.38
CA PRO A 261 -15.53 12.17 -2.01
C PRO A 261 -15.51 11.11 -0.91
N HIS A 262 -15.72 9.86 -1.23
CA HIS A 262 -15.62 8.72 -0.31
C HIS A 262 -14.19 8.20 -0.15
N TYR A 263 -13.22 8.71 -0.93
CA TYR A 263 -11.81 8.38 -0.83
C TYR A 263 -11.01 9.46 -0.13
N PHE A 264 -9.91 9.04 0.50
CA PHE A 264 -8.77 9.92 0.77
C PHE A 264 -7.75 9.79 -0.37
N VAL A 265 -6.84 10.74 -0.47
CA VAL A 265 -5.67 10.67 -1.34
C VAL A 265 -4.50 11.43 -0.73
N GLY A 266 -3.29 10.89 -0.86
CA GLY A 266 -2.09 11.56 -0.38
C GLY A 266 -0.89 11.33 -1.30
N SER A 267 0.12 12.17 -1.15
CA SER A 267 1.39 12.06 -1.84
C SER A 267 2.50 11.64 -0.89
N ASN A 268 3.38 10.74 -1.34
CA ASN A 268 4.68 10.62 -0.68
C ASN A 268 5.44 11.95 -0.79
N ALA A 269 6.39 12.16 0.11
CA ALA A 269 7.33 13.26 0.00
C ALA A 269 8.25 13.10 -1.22
N ASP A 270 8.76 14.20 -1.75
CA ASP A 270 9.57 14.25 -2.97
C ASP A 270 11.08 14.19 -2.73
N LEU A 271 11.51 14.03 -1.48
CA LEU A 271 12.92 13.89 -1.11
C LEU A 271 13.27 12.43 -0.74
N PRO A 272 14.52 11.99 -0.97
CA PRO A 272 15.01 10.69 -0.50
C PRO A 272 14.81 10.49 1.01
N ILE A 273 14.85 9.25 1.49
CA ILE A 273 14.70 8.87 2.92
C ILE A 273 13.26 9.03 3.43
N VAL A 274 12.63 10.16 3.17
CA VAL A 274 11.26 10.48 3.62
C VAL A 274 10.21 10.33 2.51
N GLY A 275 10.64 10.00 1.28
CA GLY A 275 9.78 9.75 0.12
C GLY A 275 9.43 8.28 -0.08
N GLY A 276 8.59 8.00 -1.08
CA GLY A 276 8.23 6.66 -1.53
C GLY A 276 9.29 6.03 -2.44
N SER A 277 9.01 4.81 -2.90
CA SER A 277 9.94 4.01 -3.72
C SER A 277 10.01 4.43 -5.19
N ILE A 278 9.03 5.18 -5.71
CA ILE A 278 8.97 5.59 -7.13
C ILE A 278 8.87 7.12 -7.20
N LEU A 279 10.01 7.79 -7.02
CA LEU A 279 10.09 9.25 -7.12
C LEU A 279 10.15 9.75 -8.58
N SER A 280 10.44 8.86 -9.53
CA SER A 280 10.60 9.21 -10.96
C SER A 280 9.29 9.37 -11.73
N HIS A 281 8.15 9.01 -11.12
CA HIS A 281 6.84 9.11 -11.74
C HIS A 281 5.83 9.73 -10.78
N ASP A 282 5.31 10.90 -11.11
CA ASP A 282 4.34 11.64 -10.30
C ASP A 282 3.06 10.83 -10.08
N HIS A 283 2.75 10.52 -8.82
CA HIS A 283 1.63 9.68 -8.43
C HIS A 283 1.20 9.94 -7.00
N PHE A 284 -0.04 9.58 -6.71
CA PHE A 284 -0.66 9.63 -5.39
C PHE A 284 -1.19 8.26 -5.00
N GLN A 285 -1.35 8.02 -3.71
CA GLN A 285 -2.01 6.84 -3.17
C GLN A 285 -3.29 7.26 -2.45
N GLY A 286 -4.35 6.51 -2.65
CA GLY A 286 -5.65 6.77 -2.06
C GLY A 286 -6.41 5.49 -1.77
N GLY A 287 -7.66 5.63 -1.35
CA GLY A 287 -8.56 4.49 -1.12
C GLY A 287 -9.72 4.83 -0.19
N HIS A 288 -10.58 3.86 0.02
CA HIS A 288 -11.74 3.96 0.90
C HIS A 288 -11.38 3.44 2.30
N TYR A 289 -10.59 4.22 3.05
CA TYR A 289 -10.12 3.85 4.38
C TYR A 289 -9.91 5.07 5.27
N GLU A 290 -10.19 4.94 6.55
CA GLU A 290 -9.97 5.98 7.55
C GLU A 290 -8.90 5.57 8.57
N PHE A 291 -7.69 6.07 8.38
CA PHE A 291 -6.52 5.78 9.23
C PHE A 291 -6.61 6.42 10.60
N ALA A 292 -5.79 5.92 11.54
CA ALA A 292 -5.67 6.46 12.89
C ALA A 292 -5.36 7.96 12.91
N MET A 293 -4.45 8.44 12.05
CA MET A 293 -4.13 9.87 11.95
C MET A 293 -5.36 10.70 11.54
N ALA A 294 -6.20 10.20 10.65
CA ALA A 294 -7.42 10.91 10.23
C ALA A 294 -8.43 11.06 11.38
N LYS A 295 -8.48 10.07 12.29
CA LYS A 295 -9.35 10.06 13.50
C LYS A 295 -8.75 10.86 14.64
N ALA A 296 -7.44 11.10 14.64
CA ALA A 296 -6.75 11.80 15.70
C ALA A 296 -7.28 13.23 15.89
N PRO A 297 -7.52 13.67 17.12
CA PRO A 297 -8.04 15.01 17.40
C PRO A 297 -6.98 16.09 17.17
N VAL A 298 -7.44 17.31 16.95
CA VAL A 298 -6.60 18.50 17.06
C VAL A 298 -6.27 18.72 18.54
N GLU A 299 -4.98 18.70 18.90
CA GLU A 299 -4.53 18.96 20.27
C GLU A 299 -4.35 20.46 20.56
N LYS A 300 -4.08 21.26 19.52
CA LYS A 300 -3.91 22.70 19.62
C LYS A 300 -4.46 23.40 18.39
N GLU A 301 -5.47 24.23 18.57
CA GLU A 301 -5.94 25.13 17.53
C GLU A 301 -4.89 26.21 17.24
N ILE A 302 -4.69 26.50 15.97
CA ILE A 302 -3.81 27.55 15.47
C ILE A 302 -4.53 28.39 14.44
N SER A 303 -4.05 29.60 14.17
CA SER A 303 -4.61 30.47 13.16
C SER A 303 -3.52 31.05 12.28
N PHE A 304 -3.87 31.34 11.03
CA PHE A 304 -2.98 31.96 10.07
C PHE A 304 -3.56 33.30 9.59
N LYS A 305 -2.74 34.33 9.63
CA LYS A 305 -3.12 35.69 9.17
C LYS A 305 -3.61 35.63 7.72
N ARG A 306 -4.73 36.26 7.42
CA ARG A 306 -5.45 36.29 6.14
C ARG A 306 -6.15 34.98 5.77
N PHE A 307 -6.23 34.01 6.71
CA PHE A 307 -6.89 32.73 6.53
C PHE A 307 -7.85 32.44 7.69
N GLU A 308 -8.55 33.46 8.18
CA GLU A 308 -9.53 33.35 9.27
C GLU A 308 -10.73 32.47 8.90
N ASP A 309 -10.94 32.25 7.60
CA ASP A 309 -11.94 31.35 7.01
C ASP A 309 -11.49 29.88 6.93
N VAL A 310 -10.23 29.59 7.28
CA VAL A 310 -9.66 28.24 7.31
C VAL A 310 -9.47 27.79 8.77
N LYS A 311 -10.08 26.67 9.14
CA LYS A 311 -9.80 26.03 10.43
C LYS A 311 -8.43 25.37 10.36
N ALA A 312 -7.60 25.59 11.36
CA ALA A 312 -6.26 25.01 11.43
C ALA A 312 -5.91 24.53 12.82
N GLY A 313 -5.12 23.45 12.90
CA GLY A 313 -4.67 22.90 14.17
C GLY A 313 -3.51 21.93 14.03
N ILE A 314 -2.79 21.75 15.15
CA ILE A 314 -1.79 20.71 15.32
C ILE A 314 -2.51 19.44 15.75
N VAL A 315 -2.30 18.34 15.03
CA VAL A 315 -2.94 17.05 15.33
C VAL A 315 -2.20 16.35 16.47
N LYS A 316 -2.93 15.71 17.37
CA LYS A 316 -2.38 14.83 18.40
C LYS A 316 -1.87 13.54 17.75
N TRP A 317 -0.67 13.60 17.23
CA TRP A 317 -0.04 12.53 16.46
C TRP A 317 1.47 12.45 16.78
N PRO A 318 2.11 11.27 16.68
CA PRO A 318 3.55 11.17 16.98
C PRO A 318 4.43 11.94 15.99
N MET A 319 3.92 12.17 14.77
CA MET A 319 4.58 13.01 13.75
C MET A 319 4.00 14.42 13.75
N SER A 320 4.69 15.35 13.10
CA SER A 320 4.34 16.78 13.09
C SER A 320 3.33 17.10 12.02
N VAL A 321 2.05 17.20 12.36
CA VAL A 321 0.94 17.36 11.42
C VAL A 321 0.21 18.69 11.66
N ILE A 322 0.10 19.50 10.62
CA ILE A 322 -0.81 20.65 10.56
C ILE A 322 -2.05 20.22 9.77
N ARG A 323 -3.21 20.16 10.39
CA ARG A 323 -4.50 19.94 9.75
C ARG A 323 -5.15 21.27 9.43
N ILE A 324 -5.58 21.42 8.17
CA ILE A 324 -6.33 22.59 7.71
C ILE A 324 -7.62 22.14 7.01
N SER A 325 -8.72 22.87 7.23
CA SER A 325 -10.01 22.57 6.60
C SER A 325 -10.81 23.82 6.26
N ALA A 326 -11.49 23.79 5.12
CA ALA A 326 -12.36 24.87 4.63
C ALA A 326 -13.41 24.34 3.61
N GLU A 327 -14.46 25.12 3.37
CA GLU A 327 -15.45 24.85 2.32
C GLU A 327 -14.86 25.04 0.91
N LYS A 328 -13.93 26.00 0.75
CA LYS A 328 -13.33 26.37 -0.54
C LYS A 328 -11.93 25.76 -0.66
N LYS A 329 -11.74 24.89 -1.64
CA LYS A 329 -10.44 24.25 -1.89
C LYS A 329 -9.32 25.25 -2.22
N GLU A 330 -9.64 26.36 -2.87
CA GLU A 330 -8.67 27.40 -3.24
C GLU A 330 -8.00 28.00 -2.02
N ARG A 331 -8.74 28.18 -0.91
CA ARG A 331 -8.20 28.70 0.35
C ARG A 331 -7.23 27.72 0.99
N LEU A 332 -7.53 26.41 0.90
CA LEU A 332 -6.59 25.36 1.37
C LEU A 332 -5.33 25.33 0.52
N ILE A 333 -5.45 25.43 -0.81
CA ILE A 333 -4.30 25.47 -1.72
C ILE A 333 -3.37 26.65 -1.40
N GLU A 334 -3.96 27.84 -1.19
CA GLU A 334 -3.20 29.05 -0.85
C GLU A 334 -2.45 28.91 0.47
N LEU A 335 -3.14 28.42 1.51
CA LEU A 335 -2.52 28.25 2.84
C LEU A 335 -1.49 27.12 2.85
N ALA A 336 -1.79 25.98 2.22
CA ALA A 336 -0.85 24.87 2.12
C ALA A 336 0.42 25.24 1.37
N ASP A 337 0.31 26.04 0.30
CA ASP A 337 1.46 26.56 -0.43
C ASP A 337 2.29 27.54 0.44
N LYS A 338 1.61 28.44 1.17
CA LYS A 338 2.30 29.34 2.13
C LYS A 338 3.08 28.56 3.19
N ILE A 339 2.46 27.49 3.75
CA ILE A 339 3.12 26.62 4.75
C ILE A 339 4.30 25.88 4.11
N LEU A 340 4.12 25.31 2.92
CA LEU A 340 5.19 24.60 2.21
C LEU A 340 6.40 25.51 1.93
N LEU A 341 6.17 26.69 1.39
CA LEU A 341 7.22 27.65 1.08
C LEU A 341 7.97 28.11 2.34
N ALA A 342 7.23 28.37 3.41
CA ALA A 342 7.83 28.69 4.72
C ALA A 342 8.67 27.51 5.23
N TRP A 343 8.16 26.28 5.13
CA TRP A 343 8.85 25.07 5.60
C TRP A 343 10.11 24.78 4.80
N ARG A 344 10.06 24.90 3.48
CA ARG A 344 11.22 24.69 2.59
C ARG A 344 12.43 25.50 3.00
N GLY A 345 12.25 26.75 3.46
CA GLY A 345 13.33 27.64 3.88
C GLY A 345 13.54 27.75 5.41
N TYR A 346 12.90 26.86 6.20
CA TYR A 346 12.92 26.98 7.65
C TYR A 346 14.10 26.26 8.30
N THR A 347 14.92 27.03 9.02
CA THR A 347 15.97 26.50 9.90
C THR A 347 15.68 26.90 11.34
N ASP A 348 15.74 25.95 12.27
CA ASP A 348 15.65 26.11 13.72
C ASP A 348 16.71 25.20 14.37
N GLU A 349 17.90 25.73 14.57
CA GLU A 349 19.03 24.97 15.11
C GLU A 349 18.74 24.39 16.51
N ALA A 350 17.94 25.10 17.31
CA ALA A 350 17.56 24.63 18.64
C ALA A 350 16.67 23.37 18.60
N ALA A 351 15.98 23.14 17.49
CA ALA A 351 15.17 21.94 17.25
C ALA A 351 15.87 20.96 16.29
N PHE A 352 17.13 21.19 15.94
CA PHE A 352 17.91 20.44 14.97
C PHE A 352 17.28 20.39 13.56
N ILE A 353 16.57 21.45 13.17
CA ILE A 353 15.94 21.57 11.85
C ILE A 353 16.80 22.46 10.97
N PHE A 354 17.26 21.92 9.85
CA PHE A 354 18.03 22.64 8.85
C PHE A 354 17.31 22.55 7.51
N ALA A 355 17.10 23.70 6.86
CA ALA A 355 16.45 23.75 5.54
C ALA A 355 17.30 23.09 4.47
N GLU A 356 18.62 23.26 4.57
CA GLU A 356 19.60 22.69 3.65
C GLU A 356 20.96 22.47 4.32
N THR A 357 21.78 21.59 3.78
CA THR A 357 23.18 21.39 4.13
C THR A 357 23.98 21.23 2.82
N ASP A 358 25.03 22.03 2.64
CA ASP A 358 25.87 22.02 1.42
C ASP A 358 25.04 22.19 0.11
N GLY A 359 23.93 22.91 0.16
CA GLY A 359 23.03 23.16 -0.97
C GLY A 359 22.00 22.04 -1.23
N GLU A 360 22.01 20.97 -0.44
CA GLU A 360 20.99 19.89 -0.53
C GLU A 360 19.81 20.19 0.38
N PRO A 361 18.57 20.24 -0.16
CA PRO A 361 17.37 20.55 0.63
C PRO A 361 16.95 19.39 1.51
N HIS A 362 16.44 19.70 2.72
CA HIS A 362 15.99 18.70 3.69
C HIS A 362 14.49 18.74 3.96
N ASN A 363 13.86 19.91 3.88
CA ASN A 363 12.47 20.10 4.25
C ASN A 363 11.49 19.80 3.12
N THR A 364 10.49 18.99 3.41
CA THR A 364 9.38 18.70 2.51
C THR A 364 8.12 18.38 3.30
N ILE A 365 7.00 18.12 2.60
CA ILE A 365 5.71 17.76 3.21
C ILE A 365 5.18 16.47 2.59
N THR A 366 4.55 15.62 3.41
CA THR A 366 3.67 14.54 2.99
C THR A 366 2.22 15.04 3.14
N PRO A 367 1.55 15.44 2.05
CA PRO A 367 0.18 15.97 2.10
C PRO A 367 -0.86 14.87 1.92
N ILE A 368 -1.95 14.92 2.69
CA ILE A 368 -3.08 14.00 2.60
C ILE A 368 -4.38 14.79 2.57
N ALA A 369 -5.22 14.52 1.55
CA ALA A 369 -6.50 15.17 1.35
C ALA A 369 -7.67 14.21 1.60
N ARG A 370 -8.78 14.74 2.12
CA ARG A 370 -10.07 14.02 2.24
C ARG A 370 -11.24 14.99 2.30
N ARG A 371 -12.45 14.44 2.20
CA ARG A 371 -13.68 15.16 2.51
C ARG A 371 -14.12 14.87 3.95
N ARG A 372 -14.64 15.91 4.62
CA ARG A 372 -15.33 15.83 5.92
C ARG A 372 -16.70 16.52 5.78
N GLY A 373 -17.70 15.78 5.31
CA GLY A 373 -18.95 16.39 4.90
C GLY A 373 -18.73 17.42 3.79
N ASP A 374 -19.16 18.66 4.00
CA ASP A 374 -19.00 19.74 3.03
C ASP A 374 -17.60 20.39 3.02
N LEU A 375 -16.74 20.02 3.98
CA LEU A 375 -15.40 20.58 4.06
C LEU A 375 -14.40 19.74 3.28
N TYR A 376 -13.44 20.40 2.65
CA TYR A 376 -12.16 19.84 2.25
C TYR A 376 -11.23 19.87 3.46
N GLU A 377 -10.40 18.85 3.62
CA GLU A 377 -9.41 18.73 4.69
C GLU A 377 -8.07 18.29 4.13
N LEU A 378 -7.01 18.97 4.54
CA LEU A 378 -5.61 18.61 4.26
C LEU A 378 -4.87 18.40 5.55
N ASP A 379 -4.19 17.26 5.68
CA ASP A 379 -3.13 17.04 6.66
C ASP A 379 -1.79 17.30 5.97
N LEU A 380 -1.01 18.21 6.52
CA LEU A 380 0.33 18.58 6.07
C LEU A 380 1.34 18.02 7.06
N VAL A 381 1.95 16.87 6.75
CA VAL A 381 2.94 16.24 7.61
C VAL A 381 4.32 16.78 7.26
N LEU A 382 4.92 17.50 8.20
CA LEU A 382 6.25 18.09 8.02
C LEU A 382 7.32 17.00 8.05
N ARG A 383 8.19 16.98 7.04
CA ARG A 383 9.27 16.00 6.88
C ARG A 383 10.61 16.69 6.72
N ASN A 384 11.66 16.01 7.19
CA ASN A 384 13.03 16.44 6.99
C ASN A 384 13.93 15.21 6.86
N ASN A 385 14.85 15.20 5.88
CA ASN A 385 15.67 14.04 5.53
C ASN A 385 17.15 14.18 5.92
N ILE A 386 17.48 15.12 6.82
CA ILE A 386 18.87 15.32 7.25
C ILE A 386 19.46 14.04 7.85
N THR A 387 20.72 13.78 7.55
CA THR A 387 21.50 12.67 8.11
C THR A 387 22.66 13.19 8.96
N THR A 388 23.14 12.36 9.87
CA THR A 388 24.36 12.59 10.66
C THR A 388 25.19 11.31 10.70
N GLU A 389 26.42 11.37 11.22
CA GLU A 389 27.23 10.16 11.44
C GLU A 389 26.53 9.18 12.39
N GLU A 390 25.82 9.67 13.40
CA GLU A 390 25.04 8.85 14.34
C GLU A 390 23.77 8.27 13.68
N HIS A 391 23.13 9.03 12.77
CA HIS A 391 21.90 8.67 12.09
C HIS A 391 22.07 8.67 10.56
N PRO A 392 22.84 7.72 10.01
CA PRO A 392 23.15 7.70 8.56
C PRO A 392 21.94 7.38 7.66
N LEU A 393 20.87 6.84 8.22
CA LEU A 393 19.61 6.60 7.52
C LEU A 393 18.61 7.75 7.67
N GLY A 394 18.94 8.78 8.46
CA GLY A 394 18.12 9.96 8.74
C GLY A 394 17.93 10.19 10.24
N VAL A 395 17.99 11.45 10.65
CA VAL A 395 17.69 11.87 12.04
C VAL A 395 16.20 11.67 12.34
N TYR A 396 15.35 11.94 11.34
CA TYR A 396 13.88 11.77 11.41
C TYR A 396 13.45 10.50 10.69
N HIS A 397 14.04 9.39 11.11
CA HIS A 397 13.89 8.04 10.58
C HIS A 397 13.92 7.05 11.75
N PRO A 398 13.37 5.83 11.63
CA PRO A 398 13.49 4.82 12.68
C PRO A 398 14.95 4.63 13.12
N HIS A 399 15.23 4.78 14.39
CA HIS A 399 16.57 4.64 14.93
C HIS A 399 16.97 3.16 15.07
N ALA A 400 18.27 2.90 15.17
CA ALA A 400 18.87 1.56 15.12
C ALA A 400 18.25 0.56 16.09
N LYS A 401 17.85 1.00 17.30
CA LYS A 401 17.18 0.17 18.32
C LYS A 401 15.85 -0.44 17.86
N LEU A 402 15.18 0.18 16.86
CA LEU A 402 13.88 -0.26 16.35
C LEU A 402 14.01 -1.11 15.06
N HIS A 403 15.22 -1.23 14.50
CA HIS A 403 15.45 -1.90 13.21
C HIS A 403 15.17 -3.40 13.23
N HIS A 404 15.12 -4.01 14.40
CA HIS A 404 14.73 -5.40 14.54
C HIS A 404 13.26 -5.65 14.10
N ILE A 405 12.39 -4.64 14.18
CA ILE A 405 11.01 -4.66 13.71
C ILE A 405 10.86 -3.86 12.41
N LYS A 406 11.28 -2.56 12.38
CA LYS A 406 11.08 -1.68 11.22
C LYS A 406 12.34 -0.86 10.95
N LYS A 407 12.98 -1.10 9.81
CA LYS A 407 14.18 -0.40 9.36
C LYS A 407 13.92 0.50 8.15
N GLU A 408 12.89 0.17 7.36
CA GLU A 408 12.59 0.83 6.10
C GLU A 408 12.09 2.26 6.30
N ASN A 409 12.19 3.07 5.26
CA ASN A 409 11.69 4.44 5.24
C ASN A 409 10.19 4.50 5.59
N ILE A 410 9.79 5.57 6.27
CA ILE A 410 8.40 5.83 6.65
C ILE A 410 7.72 6.61 5.52
N GLY A 411 6.96 5.91 4.70
CA GLY A 411 6.19 6.45 3.59
C GLY A 411 4.78 6.90 4.01
N LEU A 412 3.97 7.28 3.02
CA LEU A 412 2.62 7.81 3.22
C LEU A 412 1.74 6.92 4.10
N ILE A 413 1.75 5.61 3.87
CA ILE A 413 0.88 4.65 4.56
C ILE A 413 1.24 4.58 6.05
N GLU A 414 2.54 4.44 6.34
CA GLU A 414 3.03 4.40 7.72
C GLU A 414 2.78 5.72 8.45
N VAL A 415 2.99 6.85 7.79
CA VAL A 415 2.69 8.19 8.34
C VAL A 415 1.27 8.28 8.87
N MET A 416 0.31 7.66 8.19
CA MET A 416 -1.11 7.66 8.57
C MET A 416 -1.47 6.67 9.67
N GLY A 417 -0.54 5.78 10.09
CA GLY A 417 -0.72 4.87 11.22
C GLY A 417 -0.93 3.40 10.86
N LEU A 418 -0.57 2.97 9.65
CA LEU A 418 -0.57 1.56 9.28
C LEU A 418 0.87 1.08 9.09
N ALA A 419 1.35 0.20 9.96
CA ALA A 419 2.64 -0.45 9.82
C ALA A 419 2.60 -1.50 8.71
N VAL A 420 3.47 -1.36 7.70
CA VAL A 420 3.74 -2.42 6.73
C VAL A 420 5.07 -3.06 7.12
N LEU A 421 5.00 -4.24 7.72
CA LEU A 421 6.14 -4.95 8.27
C LEU A 421 6.62 -6.06 7.32
N PRO A 422 7.94 -6.39 7.35
CA PRO A 422 8.52 -7.39 6.45
C PRO A 422 8.07 -8.82 6.78
N ALA A 423 7.96 -9.67 5.75
CA ALA A 423 7.49 -11.07 5.86
C ALA A 423 8.33 -11.93 6.83
N ARG A 424 9.64 -11.65 6.97
CA ARG A 424 10.52 -12.35 7.93
C ARG A 424 9.96 -12.39 9.35
N LEU A 425 9.26 -11.35 9.78
CA LEU A 425 8.72 -11.24 11.14
C LEU A 425 7.69 -12.32 11.46
N LYS A 426 7.00 -12.90 10.48
CA LYS A 426 6.10 -14.03 10.73
C LYS A 426 6.82 -15.20 11.38
N LYS A 427 7.96 -15.59 10.81
CA LYS A 427 8.75 -16.71 11.35
C LYS A 427 9.53 -16.29 12.59
N GLU A 428 10.18 -15.13 12.56
CA GLU A 428 10.98 -14.64 13.69
C GLU A 428 10.15 -14.53 14.97
N MET A 429 8.88 -14.04 14.89
CA MET A 429 8.02 -13.91 16.07
C MET A 429 7.51 -15.26 16.56
N ALA A 430 7.17 -16.20 15.67
CA ALA A 430 6.79 -17.55 16.07
C ALA A 430 7.95 -18.30 16.77
N ASP A 431 9.15 -18.20 16.21
CA ASP A 431 10.37 -18.80 16.81
C ASP A 431 10.70 -18.14 18.17
N LEU A 432 10.51 -16.81 18.28
CA LEU A 432 10.70 -16.05 19.51
C LEU A 432 9.72 -16.49 20.61
N GLU A 433 8.44 -16.58 20.30
CA GLU A 433 7.40 -17.02 21.22
C GLU A 433 7.67 -18.43 21.73
N GLN A 434 8.08 -19.35 20.85
CA GLN A 434 8.44 -20.70 21.23
C GLN A 434 9.68 -20.72 22.14
N ALA A 435 10.73 -19.97 21.81
CA ALA A 435 11.94 -19.88 22.63
C ALA A 435 11.65 -19.31 24.04
N LEU A 436 10.72 -18.35 24.15
CA LEU A 436 10.28 -17.81 25.43
C LEU A 436 9.50 -18.82 26.27
N LEU A 437 8.62 -19.61 25.64
CA LEU A 437 7.91 -20.70 26.34
C LEU A 437 8.89 -21.75 26.88
N ASP A 438 9.82 -22.20 26.05
CA ASP A 438 10.79 -23.26 26.38
C ASP A 438 11.91 -22.78 27.32
N GLY A 439 12.09 -21.45 27.50
CA GLY A 439 13.23 -20.90 28.24
C GLY A 439 14.55 -20.97 27.51
N THR A 440 14.51 -21.13 26.17
CA THR A 440 15.72 -21.17 25.34
C THR A 440 16.35 -19.78 25.23
N SER A 441 17.68 -19.69 25.26
CA SER A 441 18.40 -18.42 25.18
C SER A 441 18.26 -17.80 23.79
N ILE A 442 17.42 -16.73 23.67
CA ILE A 442 17.28 -15.97 22.42
C ILE A 442 18.52 -15.13 22.08
N ARG A 443 19.39 -14.84 23.06
CA ARG A 443 20.65 -14.11 22.82
C ARG A 443 21.71 -14.94 22.09
N GLU A 444 21.61 -16.26 22.18
CA GLU A 444 22.53 -17.20 21.53
C GLU A 444 22.05 -17.63 20.13
N ASP A 445 20.82 -17.31 19.77
CA ASP A 445 20.27 -17.58 18.44
C ASP A 445 20.64 -16.46 17.46
N GLU A 446 21.28 -16.79 16.34
CA GLU A 446 21.75 -15.82 15.34
C GLU A 446 20.64 -14.93 14.75
N VAL A 447 19.40 -15.44 14.67
CA VAL A 447 18.25 -14.74 14.10
C VAL A 447 17.53 -13.93 15.17
N LEU A 448 17.37 -14.50 16.38
CA LEU A 448 16.55 -13.91 17.44
C LEU A 448 17.33 -12.91 18.33
N ALA A 449 18.66 -13.00 18.38
CA ALA A 449 19.50 -12.13 19.24
C ALA A 449 19.21 -10.65 19.10
N LYS A 450 18.85 -10.20 17.90
CA LYS A 450 18.47 -8.79 17.63
C LYS A 450 17.19 -8.32 18.34
N HIS A 451 16.37 -9.25 18.83
CA HIS A 451 15.13 -8.96 19.58
C HIS A 451 15.33 -9.02 21.09
N ALA A 452 16.49 -9.51 21.57
CA ALA A 452 16.71 -9.85 22.96
C ALA A 452 16.55 -8.64 23.90
N ASP A 453 17.15 -7.48 23.58
CA ASP A 453 17.07 -6.28 24.42
C ASP A 453 15.63 -5.77 24.54
N TRP A 454 14.87 -5.81 23.43
CA TRP A 454 13.46 -5.46 23.42
C TRP A 454 12.61 -6.40 24.28
N VAL A 455 12.86 -7.72 24.20
CA VAL A 455 12.15 -8.72 25.01
C VAL A 455 12.47 -8.54 26.50
N GLU A 456 13.74 -8.31 26.84
CA GLU A 456 14.17 -8.05 28.21
C GLU A 456 13.52 -6.79 28.79
N GLU A 457 13.26 -5.78 27.95
CA GLU A 457 12.59 -4.53 28.34
C GLU A 457 11.10 -4.73 28.60
N PHE A 458 10.40 -5.54 27.77
CA PHE A 458 8.94 -5.61 27.87
C PHE A 458 8.43 -6.71 28.80
N LEU A 459 9.08 -7.88 28.91
CA LEU A 459 8.58 -9.01 29.71
C LEU A 459 8.22 -8.64 31.17
N PRO A 460 9.03 -7.82 31.87
CA PRO A 460 8.71 -7.40 33.24
C PRO A 460 7.41 -6.61 33.37
N LYS A 461 6.96 -5.91 32.32
CA LYS A 461 5.68 -5.18 32.30
C LYS A 461 4.49 -6.11 32.47
N TYR A 462 4.65 -7.39 32.08
CA TYR A 462 3.63 -8.44 32.15
C TYR A 462 3.88 -9.41 33.33
N GLY A 463 4.88 -9.13 34.19
CA GLY A 463 5.18 -9.94 35.35
C GLY A 463 6.10 -11.13 35.09
N PHE A 464 6.70 -11.24 33.89
CA PHE A 464 7.58 -12.31 33.52
C PHE A 464 9.06 -11.95 33.64
N THR A 465 9.91 -12.98 33.81
CA THR A 465 11.36 -12.81 33.92
C THR A 465 12.05 -13.26 32.64
N PHE A 466 12.90 -12.40 32.08
CA PHE A 466 13.70 -12.76 30.92
C PHE A 466 14.68 -13.90 31.25
N GLY A 467 14.76 -14.92 30.38
CA GLY A 467 15.64 -16.08 30.55
C GLY A 467 15.08 -17.21 31.43
N SER A 468 13.86 -17.05 31.98
CA SER A 468 13.10 -18.19 32.54
C SER A 468 12.10 -18.69 31.48
N GLY A 469 11.90 -20.02 31.40
CA GLY A 469 10.84 -20.57 30.56
C GLY A 469 9.47 -20.14 31.06
N LEU A 470 8.56 -19.79 30.15
CA LEU A 470 7.22 -19.30 30.47
C LEU A 470 6.15 -20.41 30.35
N GLU A 471 6.58 -21.67 30.10
CA GLU A 471 5.65 -22.80 30.02
C GLU A 471 4.87 -22.97 31.33
N GLY A 472 3.54 -22.96 31.23
CA GLY A 472 2.64 -23.03 32.39
C GLY A 472 2.41 -21.69 33.12
N GLU A 473 3.18 -20.63 32.85
CA GLU A 473 2.96 -19.29 33.40
C GLU A 473 2.05 -18.45 32.51
N VAL A 474 2.12 -18.65 31.19
CA VAL A 474 1.30 -17.96 30.20
C VAL A 474 0.85 -18.93 29.10
N THR A 475 -0.35 -18.76 28.54
CA THR A 475 -0.75 -19.55 27.38
C THR A 475 -0.07 -19.04 26.10
N PRO A 476 0.18 -19.91 25.09
CA PRO A 476 0.74 -19.46 23.81
C PRO A 476 -0.04 -18.32 23.15
N GLU A 477 -1.38 -18.38 23.21
CA GLU A 477 -2.26 -17.33 22.66
C GLU A 477 -2.04 -16.00 23.37
N LYS A 478 -1.91 -16.03 24.70
CA LYS A 478 -1.70 -14.81 25.49
C LYS A 478 -0.31 -14.21 25.26
N LEU A 479 0.71 -15.06 25.13
CA LEU A 479 2.06 -14.60 24.76
C LEU A 479 2.06 -13.97 23.37
N HIS A 480 1.36 -14.58 22.42
CA HIS A 480 1.18 -14.02 21.07
C HIS A 480 0.54 -12.64 21.09
N GLU A 481 -0.55 -12.44 21.84
CA GLU A 481 -1.18 -11.11 22.04
C GLU A 481 -0.22 -10.08 22.62
N ILE A 482 0.61 -10.48 23.60
CA ILE A 482 1.62 -9.61 24.20
C ILE A 482 2.64 -9.18 23.14
N VAL A 483 3.20 -10.14 22.39
CA VAL A 483 4.18 -9.85 21.33
C VAL A 483 3.58 -8.94 20.26
N GLN A 484 2.35 -9.18 19.83
CA GLN A 484 1.64 -8.32 18.87
C GLN A 484 1.46 -6.89 19.41
N THR A 485 1.08 -6.76 20.68
CA THR A 485 0.93 -5.45 21.33
C THR A 485 2.26 -4.70 21.36
N GLU A 486 3.34 -5.36 21.78
CA GLU A 486 4.67 -4.75 21.88
C GLU A 486 5.25 -4.39 20.50
N ILE A 487 4.98 -5.17 19.43
CA ILE A 487 5.31 -4.78 18.05
C ILE A 487 4.60 -3.46 17.68
N GLY A 488 3.33 -3.32 18.02
CA GLY A 488 2.59 -2.07 17.80
C GLY A 488 3.17 -0.88 18.56
N LEU A 489 3.64 -1.11 19.79
CA LEU A 489 4.33 -0.08 20.58
C LEU A 489 5.68 0.30 19.99
N VAL A 490 6.43 -0.66 19.42
CA VAL A 490 7.64 -0.38 18.64
C VAL A 490 7.29 0.51 17.44
N PHE A 491 6.22 0.22 16.71
CA PHE A 491 5.82 1.04 15.59
C PHE A 491 5.40 2.47 16.01
N LYS A 492 4.77 2.62 17.16
CA LYS A 492 4.53 3.95 17.74
C LYS A 492 5.84 4.74 17.94
N GLU A 493 6.88 4.09 18.47
CA GLU A 493 8.20 4.74 18.64
C GLU A 493 8.86 5.04 17.29
N VAL A 494 8.67 4.16 16.27
CA VAL A 494 9.08 4.43 14.88
C VAL A 494 8.47 5.73 14.36
N LEU A 495 7.19 5.98 14.59
CA LEU A 495 6.53 7.23 14.19
C LEU A 495 7.04 8.45 14.98
N LYS A 496 7.36 8.28 16.27
CA LYS A 496 7.97 9.34 17.08
C LYS A 496 9.38 9.70 16.57
N ASP A 497 10.18 8.70 16.22
CA ASP A 497 11.52 8.93 15.63
C ASP A 497 11.40 9.69 14.31
N ALA A 498 10.41 9.35 13.47
CA ALA A 498 10.15 10.00 12.20
C ALA A 498 9.53 11.42 12.33
N GLY A 499 9.02 11.78 13.48
CA GLY A 499 8.44 13.11 13.77
C GLY A 499 9.51 14.19 13.91
N VAL A 500 9.35 15.31 13.21
CA VAL A 500 10.30 16.44 13.25
C VAL A 500 10.24 17.15 14.61
N TYR A 501 9.06 17.56 15.04
CA TYR A 501 8.85 18.12 16.38
C TYR A 501 8.42 17.00 17.32
N LYS A 502 9.25 16.73 18.33
CA LYS A 502 8.96 15.65 19.29
C LYS A 502 7.76 15.99 20.17
N CYS A 503 7.08 14.95 20.68
CA CYS A 503 5.91 15.09 21.55
C CYS A 503 6.31 15.47 22.99
N THR A 504 7.18 16.48 23.15
CA THR A 504 7.63 17.08 24.40
C THR A 504 7.22 18.55 24.47
N GLU A 505 7.35 19.20 25.62
CA GLU A 505 7.07 20.63 25.78
C GLU A 505 7.99 21.49 24.89
N GLU A 506 9.26 21.13 24.80
CA GLU A 506 10.25 21.79 23.95
C GLU A 506 9.91 21.62 22.47
N GLY A 507 9.54 20.40 22.06
CA GLY A 507 9.12 20.10 20.68
C GLY A 507 7.85 20.84 20.29
N ARG A 508 6.86 20.92 21.19
CA ARG A 508 5.64 21.73 20.97
C ARG A 508 5.94 23.22 20.88
N THR A 509 6.85 23.72 21.70
CA THR A 509 7.30 25.12 21.64
C THR A 509 8.01 25.41 20.32
N ALA A 510 8.88 24.51 19.86
CA ALA A 510 9.54 24.61 18.55
C ALA A 510 8.53 24.59 17.39
N PHE A 511 7.51 23.74 17.46
CA PHE A 511 6.46 23.70 16.45
C PHE A 511 5.72 25.04 16.37
N MET A 512 5.43 25.67 17.51
CA MET A 512 4.79 27.00 17.53
C MET A 512 5.69 28.08 16.94
N ARG A 513 7.03 28.03 17.12
CA ARG A 513 7.94 28.97 16.43
C ARG A 513 7.82 28.88 14.91
N PHE A 514 7.64 27.66 14.37
CA PHE A 514 7.38 27.49 12.94
C PHE A 514 6.02 28.09 12.53
N VAL A 515 4.95 27.87 13.32
CA VAL A 515 3.63 28.47 13.05
C VAL A 515 3.73 30.01 13.05
N ASP A 516 4.47 30.59 13.99
CA ASP A 516 4.71 32.03 14.05
C ASP A 516 5.50 32.53 12.83
N LYS A 517 6.47 31.74 12.35
CA LYS A 517 7.22 32.04 11.11
C LYS A 517 6.30 32.08 9.89
N VAL A 518 5.33 31.17 9.77
CA VAL A 518 4.33 31.19 8.68
C VAL A 518 3.46 32.45 8.75
N ASN A 519 3.23 32.98 9.95
CA ASN A 519 2.44 34.19 10.20
C ASN A 519 3.23 35.51 10.04
N ALA A 520 4.55 35.44 10.02
CA ALA A 520 5.40 36.61 9.84
C ALA A 520 5.39 37.12 8.41
#